data_91fe79223c5fcd893cd67e829c4796c1
#
_entry.id   91fe79223c5fcd893cd67e829c4796c1
#
_cell.length_a   1.000
_cell.length_b   1.000
_cell.length_c   1.000
_cell.angle_alpha   90.00
_cell.angle_beta   90.00
_cell.angle_gamma   90.00
#
_symmetry.space_group_name_H-M   'P 1'
#
loop_
_entity.id
_entity.type
_entity.pdbx_description
1 polymer ?
#
loop_
_entity_poly.entity_id
_entity_poly.type
_entity_poly.pdbx_seq_one_letter_code
_entity_poly.pdbx_strand_id
1 'polypeptide(L)'
;VPDSGVLPFRFTVNAYRGCSHACRYCFARPTHEYLDLDAGADFDAQIVVKTNVADVLRRELRRPSWTRETVALGTNTDPYQRAEGRYALMPGILAALRDSGTGMSILTKGTLLRRDLHLLTDADVPVSVAVSLAVGDADLHRDVEPGTPSPAARLELISAVRDAGLDCHVMVAPVLPYLTDSVAHLDDLLARIAGAGATGVTVFGLHLRGATRP
;
A
#
# COMPACT_ATOMS: atom_id res chain seq x y z
N VAL A 1 -9.09 4.96 -13.90
CA VAL A 1 -9.99 3.93 -13.36
C VAL A 1 -11.38 4.51 -13.43
N PRO A 2 -12.38 3.82 -14.03
CA PRO A 2 -13.74 4.30 -14.00
C PRO A 2 -14.19 4.48 -12.54
N ASP A 3 -14.89 5.55 -12.29
CA ASP A 3 -15.51 5.85 -11.01
C ASP A 3 -16.41 4.68 -10.60
N SER A 4 -15.93 3.83 -9.72
CA SER A 4 -16.69 2.67 -9.21
C SER A 4 -17.66 3.07 -8.11
N GLY A 5 -17.68 4.35 -7.70
CA GLY A 5 -18.50 4.85 -6.61
C GLY A 5 -18.21 4.22 -5.23
N VAL A 6 -17.22 3.32 -5.17
CA VAL A 6 -16.90 2.51 -3.99
C VAL A 6 -15.59 2.94 -3.33
N LEU A 7 -14.69 3.58 -4.08
CA LEU A 7 -13.38 3.97 -3.55
C LEU A 7 -13.40 5.42 -3.05
N PRO A 8 -12.82 5.69 -1.86
CA PRO A 8 -12.81 7.03 -1.26
C PRO A 8 -11.84 8.01 -1.93
N PHE A 9 -11.28 7.67 -3.09
CA PHE A 9 -10.32 8.49 -3.83
C PHE A 9 -10.57 8.40 -5.34
N ARG A 10 -10.34 9.52 -6.01
CA ARG A 10 -10.50 9.66 -7.47
C ARG A 10 -9.17 9.53 -8.22
N PHE A 11 -8.09 9.95 -7.60
CA PHE A 11 -6.76 9.98 -8.22
C PHE A 11 -5.79 9.03 -7.55
N THR A 12 -4.97 8.37 -8.37
CA THR A 12 -3.95 7.44 -7.87
C THR A 12 -2.61 7.65 -8.57
N VAL A 13 -1.51 7.46 -7.83
CA VAL A 13 -0.17 7.36 -8.39
C VAL A 13 0.43 6.00 -8.02
N ASN A 14 0.87 5.27 -9.03
CA ASN A 14 1.58 4.02 -8.87
C ASN A 14 2.94 4.14 -9.58
N ALA A 15 4.02 4.17 -8.81
CA ALA A 15 5.41 4.30 -9.30
C ALA A 15 5.87 3.06 -10.08
N TYR A 16 5.23 1.93 -9.83
CA TYR A 16 5.58 0.62 -10.37
C TYR A 16 4.38 -0.04 -11.05
N ARG A 17 4.62 -1.12 -11.81
CA ARG A 17 3.66 -2.17 -12.15
C ARG A 17 4.27 -3.52 -11.79
N GLY A 18 3.45 -4.44 -11.32
CA GLY A 18 3.92 -5.64 -10.64
C GLY A 18 4.32 -5.33 -9.20
N CYS A 19 4.48 -6.37 -8.39
CA CYS A 19 4.78 -6.21 -6.96
C CYS A 19 5.56 -7.42 -6.43
N SER A 20 6.81 -7.19 -6.03
CA SER A 20 7.67 -8.23 -5.45
C SER A 20 7.24 -8.73 -4.07
N HIS A 21 6.16 -8.20 -3.50
CA HIS A 21 5.52 -8.76 -2.31
C HIS A 21 4.87 -10.11 -2.57
N ALA A 22 4.53 -10.42 -3.82
CA ALA A 22 4.06 -11.71 -4.30
C ALA A 22 2.88 -12.30 -3.52
N CYS A 23 2.00 -11.44 -2.96
CA CYS A 23 0.81 -11.92 -2.24
C CYS A 23 -0.04 -12.80 -3.14
N ARG A 24 -0.39 -14.02 -2.68
CA ARG A 24 -1.13 -15.00 -3.49
C ARG A 24 -2.55 -14.54 -3.84
N TYR A 25 -3.17 -13.77 -2.97
CA TYR A 25 -4.52 -13.22 -3.11
C TYR A 25 -4.58 -11.85 -3.79
N CYS A 26 -3.48 -11.34 -4.37
CA CYS A 26 -3.41 -9.97 -4.86
C CYS A 26 -4.37 -9.73 -6.03
N PHE A 27 -5.33 -8.82 -5.84
CA PHE A 27 -6.32 -8.45 -6.86
C PHE A 27 -5.73 -7.69 -8.04
N ALA A 28 -4.50 -7.15 -7.89
CA ALA A 28 -3.85 -6.34 -8.93
C ALA A 28 -3.13 -7.17 -10.00
N ARG A 29 -2.98 -8.49 -9.80
CA ARG A 29 -2.30 -9.40 -10.73
C ARG A 29 -2.75 -9.27 -12.19
N PRO A 30 -4.07 -9.19 -12.51
CA PRO A 30 -4.54 -9.04 -13.89
C PRO A 30 -4.07 -7.75 -14.58
N THR A 31 -3.56 -6.76 -13.83
CA THR A 31 -3.02 -5.52 -14.43
C THR A 31 -1.73 -5.75 -15.23
N HIS A 32 -1.06 -6.90 -15.07
CA HIS A 32 0.12 -7.27 -15.84
C HIS A 32 -0.23 -7.70 -17.27
N GLU A 33 -1.42 -8.22 -17.49
CA GLU A 33 -1.94 -8.59 -18.81
C GLU A 33 -1.99 -7.38 -19.77
N TYR A 34 -2.15 -6.16 -19.27
CA TYR A 34 -2.04 -4.92 -20.07
C TYR A 34 -0.62 -4.67 -20.63
N LEU A 35 0.35 -5.46 -20.23
CA LEU A 35 1.74 -5.40 -20.69
C LEU A 35 2.13 -6.65 -21.49
N ASP A 36 1.14 -7.48 -21.87
CA ASP A 36 1.36 -8.81 -22.48
C ASP A 36 2.24 -9.72 -21.61
N LEU A 37 2.12 -9.58 -20.27
CA LEU A 37 2.84 -10.37 -19.27
C LEU A 37 1.86 -11.25 -18.49
N ASP A 38 2.37 -12.36 -17.95
CA ASP A 38 1.59 -13.27 -17.12
C ASP A 38 1.18 -12.63 -15.78
N ALA A 39 -0.07 -12.83 -15.39
CA ALA A 39 -0.61 -12.35 -14.11
C ALA A 39 -0.09 -13.13 -12.88
N GLY A 40 0.55 -14.27 -13.08
CA GLY A 40 1.17 -15.11 -12.05
C GLY A 40 2.62 -14.68 -11.76
N ALA A 41 3.57 -15.44 -12.30
CA ALA A 41 4.99 -15.29 -12.00
C ALA A 41 5.56 -13.94 -12.47
N ASP A 42 5.14 -13.44 -13.64
CA ASP A 42 5.65 -12.17 -14.16
C ASP A 42 5.22 -10.99 -13.29
N PHE A 43 4.00 -11.02 -12.72
CA PHE A 43 3.56 -9.97 -11.79
C PHE A 43 4.49 -9.83 -10.58
N ASP A 44 5.04 -10.92 -10.10
CA ASP A 44 5.93 -10.97 -8.93
C ASP A 44 7.39 -10.65 -9.27
N ALA A 45 7.84 -10.99 -10.49
CA ALA A 45 9.25 -10.98 -10.88
C ALA A 45 9.62 -9.86 -11.87
N GLN A 46 8.70 -9.46 -12.77
CA GLN A 46 8.94 -8.44 -13.79
C GLN A 46 8.35 -7.09 -13.37
N ILE A 47 9.10 -6.35 -12.56
CA ILE A 47 8.65 -5.06 -12.03
C ILE A 47 8.98 -3.95 -13.04
N VAL A 48 7.95 -3.32 -13.60
CA VAL A 48 8.11 -2.13 -14.43
C VAL A 48 8.26 -0.91 -13.54
N VAL A 49 9.36 -0.17 -13.72
CA VAL A 49 9.73 1.01 -12.92
C VAL A 49 9.52 2.28 -13.74
N LYS A 50 8.67 3.19 -13.26
CA LYS A 50 8.39 4.47 -13.92
C LYS A 50 9.37 5.54 -13.43
N THR A 51 10.60 5.49 -13.90
CA THR A 51 11.71 6.30 -13.40
C THR A 51 11.48 7.81 -13.46
N ASN A 52 10.61 8.28 -14.35
CA ASN A 52 10.26 9.69 -14.52
C ASN A 52 8.94 10.10 -13.84
N VAL A 53 8.39 9.24 -12.97
CA VAL A 53 7.05 9.44 -12.38
C VAL A 53 6.93 10.77 -11.63
N ALA A 54 7.94 11.17 -10.88
CA ALA A 54 7.93 12.41 -10.11
C ALA A 54 7.86 13.67 -11.03
N ASP A 55 8.58 13.65 -12.16
CA ASP A 55 8.59 14.77 -13.11
C ASP A 55 7.26 14.85 -13.88
N VAL A 56 6.70 13.69 -14.27
CA VAL A 56 5.37 13.64 -14.88
C VAL A 56 4.34 14.15 -13.90
N LEU A 57 4.38 13.70 -12.64
CA LEU A 57 3.46 14.12 -11.59
C LEU A 57 3.53 15.63 -11.36
N ARG A 58 4.72 16.22 -11.23
CA ARG A 58 4.89 17.69 -11.08
C ARG A 58 4.24 18.46 -12.23
N ARG A 59 4.33 17.96 -13.47
CA ARG A 59 3.67 18.61 -14.63
C ARG A 59 2.15 18.51 -14.55
N GLU A 60 1.62 17.35 -14.17
CA GLU A 60 0.17 17.15 -14.02
C GLU A 60 -0.42 18.03 -12.90
N LEU A 61 0.26 18.13 -11.77
CA LEU A 61 -0.16 18.93 -10.61
C LEU A 61 -0.11 20.47 -10.87
N ARG A 62 0.64 20.92 -11.89
CA ARG A 62 0.66 22.33 -12.31
C ARG A 62 -0.47 22.72 -13.26
N ARG A 63 -1.26 21.79 -13.74
CA ARG A 63 -2.37 22.10 -14.65
C ARG A 63 -3.40 22.98 -13.95
N PRO A 64 -3.94 24.01 -14.60
CA PRO A 64 -4.99 24.86 -14.01
C PRO A 64 -6.26 24.07 -13.62
N SER A 65 -6.48 22.92 -14.24
CA SER A 65 -7.61 22.03 -13.94
C SER A 65 -7.39 21.13 -12.73
N TRP A 66 -6.22 21.18 -12.10
CA TRP A 66 -5.94 20.36 -10.93
C TRP A 66 -6.65 20.91 -9.69
N THR A 67 -7.49 20.09 -9.06
CA THR A 67 -8.37 20.48 -7.95
C THR A 67 -7.78 20.21 -6.57
N ARG A 68 -6.55 19.70 -6.48
CA ARG A 68 -5.84 19.35 -5.23
C ARG A 68 -6.56 18.29 -4.38
N GLU A 69 -7.37 17.45 -5.02
CA GLU A 69 -7.96 16.30 -4.35
C GLU A 69 -6.89 15.33 -3.87
N THR A 70 -7.14 14.64 -2.75
CA THR A 70 -6.21 13.66 -2.20
C THR A 70 -5.86 12.57 -3.21
N VAL A 71 -4.57 12.29 -3.33
CA VAL A 71 -4.03 11.25 -4.22
C VAL A 71 -3.71 9.99 -3.41
N ALA A 72 -4.23 8.85 -3.86
CA ALA A 72 -3.95 7.56 -3.23
C ALA A 72 -2.70 6.91 -3.82
N LEU A 73 -1.87 6.36 -2.95
CA LEU A 73 -0.62 5.65 -3.24
C LEU A 73 -0.73 4.21 -2.72
N GLY A 74 -0.37 3.22 -3.54
CA GLY A 74 -0.45 1.82 -3.15
C GLY A 74 -1.75 1.11 -3.58
N THR A 75 -2.37 1.55 -4.67
CA THR A 75 -3.65 1.00 -5.13
C THR A 75 -3.53 -0.23 -6.04
N ASN A 76 -2.49 -0.31 -6.88
CA ASN A 76 -2.25 -1.44 -7.80
C ASN A 76 -0.89 -2.11 -7.61
N THR A 77 -0.04 -1.53 -6.80
CA THR A 77 1.29 -2.02 -6.44
C THR A 77 1.65 -1.43 -5.09
N ASP A 78 2.52 -2.09 -4.35
CA ASP A 78 3.00 -1.51 -3.10
C ASP A 78 4.05 -0.42 -3.41
N PRO A 79 3.87 0.81 -2.92
CA PRO A 79 4.81 1.91 -3.16
C PRO A 79 6.16 1.69 -2.49
N TYR A 80 6.22 0.88 -1.45
CA TYR A 80 7.43 0.56 -0.69
C TYR A 80 7.87 -0.89 -0.84
N GLN A 81 7.60 -1.51 -2.00
CA GLN A 81 8.14 -2.81 -2.35
C GLN A 81 9.67 -2.77 -2.54
N ARG A 82 10.33 -3.92 -2.69
CA ARG A 82 11.81 -4.02 -2.80
C ARG A 82 12.43 -3.09 -3.83
N ALA A 83 11.76 -2.86 -4.97
CA ALA A 83 12.24 -1.96 -6.01
C ALA A 83 12.45 -0.52 -5.50
N GLU A 84 11.64 -0.07 -4.55
CA GLU A 84 11.75 1.27 -3.95
C GLU A 84 13.07 1.46 -3.18
N GLY A 85 13.65 0.39 -2.63
CA GLY A 85 14.98 0.43 -2.00
C GLY A 85 16.10 0.79 -2.96
N ARG A 86 15.94 0.44 -4.26
CA ARG A 86 16.92 0.74 -5.32
C ARG A 86 16.62 2.06 -6.03
N TYR A 87 15.37 2.31 -6.37
CA TYR A 87 15.00 3.42 -7.27
C TYR A 87 14.62 4.69 -6.55
N ALA A 88 14.23 4.62 -5.28
CA ALA A 88 13.89 5.75 -4.42
C ALA A 88 12.94 6.77 -5.09
N LEU A 89 11.84 6.30 -5.68
CA LEU A 89 10.88 7.15 -6.40
C LEU A 89 9.90 7.86 -5.45
N MET A 90 9.60 7.25 -4.30
CA MET A 90 8.63 7.78 -3.36
C MET A 90 8.99 9.15 -2.81
N PRO A 91 10.24 9.46 -2.41
CA PRO A 91 10.60 10.80 -1.96
C PRO A 91 10.25 11.89 -2.97
N GLY A 92 10.51 11.65 -4.25
CA GLY A 92 10.18 12.60 -5.32
C GLY A 92 8.67 12.76 -5.55
N ILE A 93 7.88 11.70 -5.37
CA ILE A 93 6.42 11.73 -5.45
C ILE A 93 5.83 12.50 -4.26
N LEU A 94 6.27 12.20 -3.03
CA LEU A 94 5.80 12.87 -1.82
C LEU A 94 6.11 14.37 -1.86
N ALA A 95 7.34 14.74 -2.28
CA ALA A 95 7.71 16.15 -2.46
C ALA A 95 6.82 16.84 -3.51
N ALA A 96 6.54 16.20 -4.64
CA ALA A 96 5.68 16.78 -5.68
C ALA A 96 4.25 17.05 -5.19
N LEU A 97 3.67 16.11 -4.41
CA LEU A 97 2.34 16.27 -3.82
C LEU A 97 2.33 17.40 -2.78
N ARG A 98 3.27 17.38 -1.84
CA ARG A 98 3.42 18.43 -0.83
C ARG A 98 3.56 19.82 -1.46
N ASP A 99 4.50 19.96 -2.38
CA ASP A 99 4.84 21.27 -3.00
C ASP A 99 3.68 21.83 -3.84
N SER A 100 2.74 20.98 -4.27
CA SER A 100 1.52 21.40 -4.98
C SER A 100 0.33 21.67 -4.05
N GLY A 101 0.47 21.47 -2.75
CA GLY A 101 -0.64 21.57 -1.80
C GLY A 101 -1.67 20.45 -1.95
N THR A 102 -1.23 19.27 -2.41
CA THR A 102 -2.10 18.10 -2.66
C THR A 102 -1.98 17.11 -1.51
N GLY A 103 -3.12 16.73 -0.91
CA GLY A 103 -3.19 15.68 0.10
C GLY A 103 -2.78 14.31 -0.43
N MET A 104 -2.30 13.44 0.47
CA MET A 104 -1.87 12.09 0.11
C MET A 104 -2.38 11.03 1.07
N SER A 105 -2.75 9.88 0.51
CA SER A 105 -3.15 8.69 1.26
C SER A 105 -2.27 7.51 0.85
N ILE A 106 -1.54 6.94 1.79
CA ILE A 106 -0.57 5.88 1.56
C ILE A 106 -1.10 4.58 2.15
N LEU A 107 -1.16 3.52 1.35
CA LEU A 107 -1.40 2.16 1.81
C LEU A 107 -0.21 1.28 1.44
N THR A 108 0.42 0.63 2.43
CA THR A 108 1.60 -0.21 2.20
C THR A 108 1.71 -1.38 3.16
N LYS A 109 2.42 -2.44 2.74
CA LYS A 109 2.99 -3.50 3.57
C LYS A 109 4.48 -3.25 3.83
N GLY A 110 5.10 -2.33 3.06
CA GLY A 110 6.54 -2.11 3.02
C GLY A 110 7.07 -1.27 4.19
N THR A 111 7.98 -1.82 4.97
CA THR A 111 8.59 -1.12 6.13
C THR A 111 9.56 -0.01 5.73
N LEU A 112 9.91 0.07 4.44
CA LEU A 112 10.74 1.15 3.92
C LEU A 112 10.09 2.54 4.01
N LEU A 113 8.78 2.61 4.25
CA LEU A 113 8.08 3.85 4.58
C LEU A 113 8.74 4.62 5.74
N ARG A 114 9.40 3.91 6.69
CA ARG A 114 10.14 4.54 7.81
C ARG A 114 11.18 5.58 7.33
N ARG A 115 11.83 5.32 6.19
CA ARG A 115 12.81 6.24 5.58
C ARG A 115 12.21 7.62 5.31
N ASP A 116 10.94 7.64 4.90
CA ASP A 116 10.28 8.81 4.35
C ASP A 116 9.29 9.49 5.33
N LEU A 117 9.18 9.01 6.59
CA LEU A 117 8.25 9.57 7.58
C LEU A 117 8.45 11.08 7.78
N HIS A 118 9.69 11.55 7.80
CA HIS A 118 10.01 12.97 7.94
C HIS A 118 9.40 13.83 6.81
N LEU A 119 9.25 13.28 5.58
CA LEU A 119 8.60 13.97 4.46
C LEU A 119 7.09 14.11 4.64
N LEU A 120 6.50 13.26 5.47
CA LEU A 120 5.08 13.24 5.77
C LEU A 120 4.74 14.15 6.96
N THR A 121 5.61 14.20 7.96
CA THR A 121 5.43 15.07 9.14
C THR A 121 5.66 16.54 8.83
N ASP A 122 6.56 16.84 7.88
CA ASP A 122 6.86 18.20 7.44
C ASP A 122 5.89 18.70 6.35
N ALA A 123 4.87 17.92 6.02
CA ALA A 123 3.92 18.26 4.97
C ALA A 123 2.77 19.10 5.52
N ASP A 124 2.64 20.32 5.03
CA ASP A 124 1.48 21.22 5.32
C ASP A 124 0.29 20.87 4.40
N VAL A 125 -0.03 19.56 4.31
CA VAL A 125 -1.14 19.01 3.54
C VAL A 125 -1.74 17.82 4.29
N PRO A 126 -3.01 17.46 4.03
CA PRO A 126 -3.60 16.25 4.62
C PRO A 126 -2.81 14.99 4.27
N VAL A 127 -2.34 14.26 5.28
CA VAL A 127 -1.63 12.98 5.14
C VAL A 127 -2.39 11.88 5.85
N SER A 128 -2.63 10.78 5.18
CA SER A 128 -3.20 9.56 5.74
C SER A 128 -2.27 8.38 5.48
N VAL A 129 -1.91 7.67 6.53
CA VAL A 129 -1.07 6.46 6.44
C VAL A 129 -1.87 5.25 6.86
N ALA A 130 -1.84 4.22 6.01
CA ALA A 130 -2.40 2.91 6.33
C ALA A 130 -1.36 1.81 6.12
N VAL A 131 -1.26 0.90 7.08
CA VAL A 131 -0.43 -0.31 6.99
C VAL A 131 -1.34 -1.52 6.78
N SER A 132 -1.06 -2.31 5.74
CA SER A 132 -1.81 -3.55 5.52
C SER A 132 -1.20 -4.69 6.34
N LEU A 133 -2.01 -5.31 7.21
CA LEU A 133 -1.63 -6.43 8.06
C LEU A 133 -2.81 -7.40 8.19
N ALA A 134 -2.91 -8.35 7.25
CA ALA A 134 -4.02 -9.30 7.17
C ALA A 134 -3.74 -10.63 7.87
N VAL A 135 -2.46 -10.96 8.09
CA VAL A 135 -2.02 -12.25 8.64
C VAL A 135 -1.10 -12.00 9.82
N GLY A 136 -1.45 -12.49 11.00
CA GLY A 136 -0.66 -12.37 12.24
C GLY A 136 0.27 -13.56 12.47
N ASP A 137 -0.09 -14.74 11.96
CA ASP A 137 0.70 -15.96 12.06
C ASP A 137 1.89 -15.93 11.09
N ALA A 138 3.11 -16.23 11.59
CA ALA A 138 4.34 -16.11 10.82
C ALA A 138 4.51 -17.21 9.78
N ASP A 139 3.98 -18.40 10.02
CA ASP A 139 4.10 -19.54 9.10
C ASP A 139 3.13 -19.34 7.94
N LEU A 140 1.88 -19.04 8.24
CA LEU A 140 0.87 -18.72 7.23
C LEU A 140 1.29 -17.49 6.40
N HIS A 141 1.89 -16.48 7.06
CA HIS A 141 2.41 -15.31 6.36
C HIS A 141 3.43 -15.68 5.28
N ARG A 142 4.40 -16.58 5.57
CA ARG A 142 5.39 -17.01 4.59
C ARG A 142 4.77 -17.70 3.38
N ASP A 143 3.65 -18.37 3.58
CA ASP A 143 2.93 -19.06 2.50
C ASP A 143 2.12 -18.10 1.62
N VAL A 144 1.41 -17.12 2.22
CA VAL A 144 0.45 -16.30 1.49
C VAL A 144 0.98 -14.92 1.09
N GLU A 145 2.03 -14.43 1.78
CA GLU A 145 2.67 -13.11 1.54
C GLU A 145 4.21 -13.21 1.48
N PRO A 146 4.80 -14.12 0.67
CA PRO A 146 6.19 -14.55 0.77
C PRO A 146 7.24 -13.44 0.57
N GLY A 147 6.88 -12.37 -0.12
CA GLY A 147 7.78 -11.24 -0.41
C GLY A 147 7.60 -10.01 0.46
N THR A 148 6.68 -10.05 1.44
CA THR A 148 6.38 -8.91 2.32
C THR A 148 7.25 -8.92 3.58
N PRO A 149 7.43 -7.77 4.25
CA PRO A 149 7.94 -7.74 5.62
C PRO A 149 7.07 -8.57 6.57
N SER A 150 7.70 -9.15 7.60
CA SER A 150 7.00 -9.99 8.57
C SER A 150 5.88 -9.23 9.31
N PRO A 151 4.88 -9.94 9.89
CA PRO A 151 3.86 -9.32 10.71
C PRO A 151 4.44 -8.46 11.85
N ALA A 152 5.49 -8.96 12.53
CA ALA A 152 6.18 -8.22 13.58
C ALA A 152 6.78 -6.90 13.06
N ALA A 153 7.49 -6.93 11.91
CA ALA A 153 8.07 -5.73 11.32
C ALA A 153 7.01 -4.69 10.90
N ARG A 154 5.82 -5.15 10.50
CA ARG A 154 4.70 -4.25 10.18
C ARG A 154 4.04 -3.66 11.44
N LEU A 155 3.96 -4.40 12.54
CA LEU A 155 3.55 -3.85 13.84
C LEU A 155 4.53 -2.76 14.32
N GLU A 156 5.82 -3.01 14.20
CA GLU A 156 6.84 -2.00 14.49
C GLU A 156 6.73 -0.77 13.55
N LEU A 157 6.35 -0.96 12.29
CA LEU A 157 6.09 0.17 11.38
C LEU A 157 4.91 1.00 11.87
N ILE A 158 3.82 0.38 12.33
CA ILE A 158 2.67 1.09 12.91
C ILE A 158 3.13 1.96 14.08
N SER A 159 3.89 1.39 15.03
CA SER A 159 4.44 2.16 16.15
C SER A 159 5.33 3.31 15.68
N ALA A 160 6.21 3.08 14.70
CA ALA A 160 7.08 4.14 14.16
C ALA A 160 6.30 5.30 13.50
N VAL A 161 5.20 5.01 12.80
CA VAL A 161 4.30 6.02 12.23
C VAL A 161 3.65 6.83 13.34
N ARG A 162 3.21 6.17 14.42
CA ARG A 162 2.61 6.83 15.59
C ARG A 162 3.63 7.68 16.37
N ASP A 163 4.83 7.17 16.57
CA ASP A 163 5.93 7.91 17.25
C ASP A 163 6.33 9.17 16.46
N ALA A 164 6.17 9.13 15.13
CA ALA A 164 6.36 10.31 14.28
C ALA A 164 5.20 11.32 14.36
N GLY A 165 4.16 11.07 15.16
CA GLY A 165 3.01 11.96 15.35
C GLY A 165 1.93 11.85 14.27
N LEU A 166 2.02 10.86 13.38
CA LEU A 166 1.02 10.62 12.32
C LEU A 166 -0.05 9.63 12.78
N ASP A 167 -1.26 9.80 12.29
CA ASP A 167 -2.28 8.76 12.41
C ASP A 167 -1.92 7.56 11.55
N CYS A 168 -2.11 6.35 12.11
CA CYS A 168 -1.86 5.10 11.42
C CYS A 168 -3.10 4.22 11.43
N HIS A 169 -3.72 4.08 10.27
CA HIS A 169 -4.82 3.15 10.08
C HIS A 169 -4.28 1.77 9.70
N VAL A 170 -4.94 0.70 10.12
CA VAL A 170 -4.54 -0.65 9.72
C VAL A 170 -5.62 -1.29 8.86
N MET A 171 -5.20 -1.86 7.73
CA MET A 171 -6.08 -2.60 6.84
C MET A 171 -5.87 -4.10 7.03
N VAL A 172 -6.81 -4.76 7.70
CA VAL A 172 -6.91 -6.22 7.82
C VAL A 172 -7.70 -6.73 6.62
N ALA A 173 -7.01 -6.81 5.49
CA ALA A 173 -7.60 -7.15 4.20
C ALA A 173 -6.61 -7.93 3.32
N PRO A 174 -7.01 -9.11 2.89
CA PRO A 174 -8.27 -9.79 3.16
C PRO A 174 -8.23 -10.66 4.42
N VAL A 175 -9.38 -10.84 5.06
CA VAL A 175 -9.62 -12.00 5.93
C VAL A 175 -9.79 -13.21 5.03
N LEU A 176 -8.96 -14.22 5.23
CA LEU A 176 -8.92 -15.45 4.41
C LEU A 176 -9.82 -16.52 5.04
N PRO A 177 -10.88 -17.00 4.34
CA PRO A 177 -11.74 -18.05 4.86
C PRO A 177 -10.94 -19.29 5.28
N TYR A 178 -11.28 -19.86 6.42
CA TYR A 178 -10.64 -21.01 7.06
C TYR A 178 -9.20 -20.81 7.55
N LEU A 179 -8.53 -19.74 7.15
CA LEU A 179 -7.13 -19.47 7.51
C LEU A 179 -7.00 -18.37 8.56
N THR A 180 -7.73 -17.26 8.41
CA THR A 180 -7.60 -16.10 9.30
C THR A 180 -8.95 -15.57 9.82
N ASP A 181 -10.05 -16.30 9.61
CA ASP A 181 -11.41 -15.90 9.94
C ASP A 181 -11.90 -16.40 11.31
N SER A 182 -11.08 -17.17 12.05
CA SER A 182 -11.46 -17.59 13.40
C SER A 182 -11.46 -16.39 14.37
N VAL A 183 -12.39 -16.41 15.33
CA VAL A 183 -12.48 -15.39 16.38
C VAL A 183 -11.15 -15.22 17.10
N ALA A 184 -10.52 -16.33 17.50
CA ALA A 184 -9.25 -16.31 18.22
C ALA A 184 -8.11 -15.65 17.39
N HIS A 185 -8.04 -15.93 16.08
CA HIS A 185 -7.04 -15.31 15.20
C HIS A 185 -7.28 -13.79 15.08
N LEU A 186 -8.53 -13.39 14.86
CA LEU A 186 -8.87 -11.97 14.70
C LEU A 186 -8.67 -11.20 16.01
N ASP A 187 -9.05 -11.77 17.16
CA ASP A 187 -8.84 -11.14 18.47
C ASP A 187 -7.35 -10.93 18.77
N ASP A 188 -6.51 -11.95 18.56
CA ASP A 188 -5.04 -11.81 18.73
C ASP A 188 -4.48 -10.72 17.80
N LEU A 189 -4.81 -10.78 16.51
CA LEU A 189 -4.32 -9.83 15.53
C LEU A 189 -4.74 -8.39 15.87
N LEU A 190 -6.03 -8.18 16.20
CA LEU A 190 -6.56 -6.87 16.56
C LEU A 190 -5.96 -6.34 17.86
N ALA A 191 -5.74 -7.20 18.87
CA ALA A 191 -5.08 -6.83 20.11
C ALA A 191 -3.63 -6.36 19.85
N ARG A 192 -2.88 -7.06 19.01
CA ARG A 192 -1.50 -6.67 18.62
C ARG A 192 -1.47 -5.37 17.83
N ILE A 193 -2.43 -5.16 16.92
CA ILE A 193 -2.59 -3.92 16.15
C ILE A 193 -2.89 -2.75 17.09
N ALA A 194 -3.81 -2.92 18.04
CA ALA A 194 -4.13 -1.92 19.04
C ALA A 194 -2.92 -1.61 19.94
N GLY A 195 -2.21 -2.67 20.39
CA GLY A 195 -0.97 -2.54 21.18
C GLY A 195 0.15 -1.80 20.45
N ALA A 196 0.19 -1.84 19.12
CA ALA A 196 1.12 -1.06 18.28
C ALA A 196 0.70 0.42 18.12
N GLY A 197 -0.47 0.82 18.65
CA GLY A 197 -0.95 2.20 18.65
C GLY A 197 -1.74 2.61 17.41
N ALA A 198 -2.28 1.67 16.64
CA ALA A 198 -3.12 2.00 15.47
C ALA A 198 -4.30 2.89 15.87
N THR A 199 -4.61 3.89 15.03
CA THR A 199 -5.72 4.84 15.27
C THR A 199 -7.06 4.36 14.74
N GLY A 200 -7.05 3.32 13.91
CA GLY A 200 -8.26 2.69 13.39
C GLY A 200 -7.94 1.44 12.60
N VAL A 201 -8.95 0.60 12.40
CA VAL A 201 -8.84 -0.64 11.65
C VAL A 201 -10.00 -0.76 10.66
N THR A 202 -9.70 -1.19 9.46
CA THR A 202 -10.71 -1.61 8.48
C THR A 202 -10.51 -3.08 8.14
N VAL A 203 -11.60 -3.85 8.19
CA VAL A 203 -11.58 -5.30 7.96
C VAL A 203 -12.39 -5.63 6.72
N PHE A 204 -11.81 -6.36 5.76
CA PHE A 204 -12.52 -6.86 4.58
C PHE A 204 -12.28 -8.35 4.37
N GLY A 205 -13.34 -9.06 3.99
CA GLY A 205 -13.25 -10.45 3.54
C GLY A 205 -12.55 -10.57 2.17
N LEU A 206 -12.07 -11.76 1.89
CA LEU A 206 -11.43 -12.08 0.61
C LEU A 206 -12.39 -11.85 -0.56
N HIS A 207 -11.93 -11.08 -1.54
CA HIS A 207 -12.62 -10.87 -2.79
C HIS A 207 -11.72 -11.25 -3.97
N LEU A 208 -12.02 -12.36 -4.62
CA LEU A 208 -11.25 -12.87 -5.76
C LEU A 208 -11.77 -12.26 -7.06
N ARG A 209 -10.87 -11.75 -7.88
CA ARG A 209 -11.16 -11.15 -9.19
C ARG A 209 -10.26 -11.75 -10.28
N GLY A 210 -10.85 -12.05 -11.45
CA GLY A 210 -10.09 -12.46 -12.64
C GLY A 210 -9.16 -13.63 -12.36
N ALA A 211 -7.88 -13.49 -12.67
CA ALA A 211 -6.84 -14.51 -12.52
C ALA A 211 -6.55 -14.96 -11.07
N THR A 212 -7.16 -14.32 -10.06
CA THR A 212 -7.07 -14.80 -8.66
C THR A 212 -8.20 -15.74 -8.28
N ARG A 213 -9.13 -16.03 -9.20
CA ARG A 213 -10.13 -17.10 -9.02
C ARG A 213 -9.49 -18.44 -9.34
N PRO A 214 -9.87 -19.52 -8.62
CA PRO A 214 -9.44 -20.89 -8.93
C PRO A 214 -9.84 -21.28 -10.35
#